data_c351ca9838c9766bc402e472b8f13777
#
_entry.id   c351ca9838c9766bc402e472b8f13777
#
_cell.length_a   1.000
_cell.length_b   1.000
_cell.length_c   1.000
_cell.angle_alpha   90.00
_cell.angle_beta   90.00
_cell.angle_gamma   90.00
#
_symmetry.space_group_name_H-M   'P 1'
#
loop_
_entity.id
_entity.type
_entity.pdbx_description
1 polymer ?
#
loop_
_entity_poly.entity_id
_entity_poly.type
_entity_poly.pdbx_seq_one_letter_code
_entity_poly.pdbx_strand_id
1 'polypeptide(L)'
;ALGGVVKRVPVCDPDGVVIDHVLTPIIGGKIEGGAPDKVLYYRCPDNALRGFRVYAGDLLLTVPANKPEDDRMMLVVYKGERIVRKLLKLDGSRIQMQSFDSEFHAVVAPAAEVKVVGLCVKLQRKL
;
A
#
# COMPACT_ATOMS: atom_id res chain seq x y z
N ALA A 1 -16.93 10.28 23.42
CA ALA A 1 -17.78 10.42 22.24
C ALA A 1 -17.44 9.37 21.21
N LEU A 2 -18.46 8.83 20.55
CA LEU A 2 -18.28 7.78 19.54
C LEU A 2 -17.57 8.26 18.27
N GLY A 3 -17.58 9.56 17.98
CA GLY A 3 -16.94 10.12 16.79
C GLY A 3 -15.44 9.92 16.71
N GLY A 4 -14.76 9.57 17.82
CA GLY A 4 -13.35 9.23 17.85
C GLY A 4 -13.04 7.76 17.65
N VAL A 5 -14.06 6.90 17.54
CA VAL A 5 -13.91 5.44 17.53
C VAL A 5 -13.78 4.88 16.11
N VAL A 6 -14.44 5.50 15.15
CA VAL A 6 -14.39 5.08 13.75
C VAL A 6 -14.19 6.27 12.84
N LYS A 7 -13.58 6.00 11.68
CA LYS A 7 -13.39 7.01 10.64
C LYS A 7 -13.77 6.42 9.28
N ARG A 8 -14.34 7.27 8.42
CA ARG A 8 -14.52 6.95 7.01
C ARG A 8 -13.20 7.13 6.29
N VAL A 9 -12.47 6.05 6.10
CA VAL A 9 -11.17 6.06 5.43
C VAL A 9 -11.40 5.98 3.92
N PRO A 10 -10.78 6.88 3.12
CA PRO A 10 -10.97 6.84 1.68
C PRO A 10 -10.36 5.61 1.05
N VAL A 11 -11.04 5.07 0.05
CA VAL A 11 -10.52 4.06 -0.87
C VAL A 11 -10.10 4.78 -2.13
N CYS A 12 -8.84 4.62 -2.51
CA CYS A 12 -8.26 5.29 -3.67
C CYS A 12 -7.93 4.28 -4.76
N ASP A 13 -8.11 4.70 -6.01
CA ASP A 13 -7.60 3.96 -7.16
C ASP A 13 -6.10 4.22 -7.35
N PRO A 14 -5.43 3.56 -8.31
CA PRO A 14 -4.00 3.80 -8.54
C PRO A 14 -3.64 5.23 -8.92
N ASP A 15 -4.59 5.99 -9.47
CA ASP A 15 -4.36 7.40 -9.80
C ASP A 15 -4.52 8.34 -8.60
N GLY A 16 -4.89 7.79 -7.44
CA GLY A 16 -5.11 8.57 -6.23
C GLY A 16 -6.50 9.17 -6.11
N VAL A 17 -7.42 8.80 -7.01
CA VAL A 17 -8.80 9.28 -6.97
C VAL A 17 -9.58 8.51 -5.93
N VAL A 18 -10.29 9.22 -5.05
CA VAL A 18 -11.15 8.61 -4.04
C VAL A 18 -12.39 8.04 -4.72
N ILE A 19 -12.60 6.74 -4.59
CA ILE A 19 -13.71 6.02 -5.24
C ILE A 19 -14.72 5.44 -4.25
N ASP A 20 -14.38 5.35 -2.98
CA ASP A 20 -15.23 4.81 -1.94
C ASP A 20 -14.68 5.19 -0.56
N HIS A 21 -15.35 4.75 0.51
CA HIS A 21 -14.91 4.90 1.88
C HIS A 21 -15.20 3.62 2.66
N VAL A 22 -14.36 3.32 3.64
CA VAL A 22 -14.56 2.18 4.55
C VAL A 22 -14.51 2.70 5.98
N LEU A 23 -15.53 2.35 6.78
CA LEU A 23 -15.52 2.65 8.21
C LEU A 23 -14.44 1.82 8.89
N THR A 24 -13.50 2.48 9.52
CA THR A 24 -12.32 1.84 10.08
C THR A 24 -12.16 2.27 11.54
N PRO A 25 -11.92 1.32 12.47
CA PRO A 25 -11.76 1.64 13.88
C PRO A 25 -10.51 2.51 14.14
N ILE A 26 -10.67 3.45 15.05
CA ILE A 26 -9.56 4.21 15.60
C ILE A 26 -9.27 3.64 16.99
N ILE A 27 -8.03 3.21 17.20
CA ILE A 27 -7.59 2.63 18.47
C ILE A 27 -6.41 3.44 19.00
N GLY A 28 -6.55 4.01 20.19
CA GLY A 28 -5.52 4.85 20.77
C GLY A 28 -5.23 6.11 19.95
N GLY A 29 -6.24 6.66 19.26
CA GLY A 29 -6.10 7.84 18.42
C GLY A 29 -5.44 7.56 17.06
N LYS A 30 -5.22 6.29 16.72
CA LYS A 30 -4.54 5.89 15.48
C LYS A 30 -5.27 4.76 14.78
N ILE A 31 -4.99 4.62 13.46
CA ILE A 31 -5.43 3.49 12.67
C ILE A 31 -4.17 2.71 12.27
N GLU A 32 -4.01 1.51 12.84
CA GLU A 32 -2.83 0.64 12.61
C GLU A 32 -1.50 1.41 12.73
N GLY A 33 -1.42 2.29 13.73
CA GLY A 33 -0.23 3.10 13.98
C GLY A 33 -0.13 4.37 13.15
N GLY A 34 -1.02 4.60 12.19
CA GLY A 34 -1.04 5.81 11.37
C GLY A 34 -2.00 6.87 11.87
N ALA A 35 -1.71 8.13 11.56
CA ALA A 35 -2.64 9.23 11.85
C ALA A 35 -3.93 9.01 11.04
N PRO A 36 -5.12 9.10 11.68
CA PRO A 36 -6.38 8.75 11.01
C PRO A 36 -6.68 9.52 9.74
N ASP A 37 -6.23 10.76 9.64
CA ASP A 37 -6.45 11.61 8.47
C ASP A 37 -5.43 11.37 7.34
N LYS A 38 -4.44 10.50 7.56
CA LYS A 38 -3.38 10.22 6.59
C LYS A 38 -3.37 8.79 6.09
N VAL A 39 -4.24 7.93 6.61
CA VAL A 39 -4.37 6.56 6.12
C VAL A 39 -5.34 6.50 4.96
N LEU A 40 -5.15 5.50 4.10
CA LEU A 40 -6.06 5.24 2.99
C LEU A 40 -6.11 3.74 2.70
N TYR A 41 -7.12 3.33 1.93
CA TYR A 41 -7.14 2.02 1.30
C TYR A 41 -6.74 2.18 -0.16
N TYR A 42 -5.78 1.40 -0.59
CA TYR A 42 -5.42 1.29 -2.00
C TYR A 42 -6.17 0.11 -2.59
N ARG A 43 -6.97 0.36 -3.64
CA ARG A 43 -7.65 -0.73 -4.35
C ARG A 43 -6.72 -1.31 -5.40
N CYS A 44 -6.42 -2.60 -5.26
CA CYS A 44 -5.53 -3.31 -6.17
C CYS A 44 -6.19 -3.40 -7.56
N PRO A 45 -5.57 -2.85 -8.61
CA PRO A 45 -6.21 -2.75 -9.93
C PRO A 45 -6.14 -4.03 -10.76
N ASP A 46 -5.24 -4.94 -10.41
CA ASP A 46 -4.94 -6.11 -11.23
C ASP A 46 -4.38 -7.25 -10.37
N ASN A 47 -3.89 -8.29 -11.01
CA ASN A 47 -3.35 -9.48 -10.35
C ASN A 47 -1.82 -9.51 -10.29
N ALA A 48 -1.17 -8.36 -10.38
CA ALA A 48 0.29 -8.27 -10.33
C ALA A 48 0.90 -8.82 -9.03
N LEU A 49 0.08 -8.95 -7.97
CA LEU A 49 0.52 -9.47 -6.66
C LEU A 49 -0.17 -10.80 -6.30
N ARG A 50 -0.78 -11.46 -7.28
CA ARG A 50 -1.56 -12.69 -7.06
C ARG A 50 -0.73 -13.80 -6.41
N GLY A 51 0.53 -13.94 -6.78
CA GLY A 51 1.44 -14.92 -6.19
C GLY A 51 1.75 -14.63 -4.71
N PHE A 52 1.51 -13.40 -4.25
CA PHE A 52 1.58 -13.02 -2.85
C PHE A 52 0.20 -13.01 -2.18
N ARG A 53 -0.81 -13.58 -2.85
CA ARG A 53 -2.20 -13.69 -2.37
C ARG A 53 -2.93 -12.35 -2.24
N VAL A 54 -2.58 -11.40 -3.08
CA VAL A 54 -3.28 -10.13 -3.24
C VAL A 54 -3.85 -10.08 -4.64
N TYR A 55 -5.17 -9.89 -4.74
CA TYR A 55 -5.91 -10.01 -6.01
C TYR A 55 -6.52 -8.68 -6.42
N ALA A 56 -6.87 -8.57 -7.70
CA ALA A 56 -7.62 -7.42 -8.20
C ALA A 56 -8.88 -7.19 -7.35
N GLY A 57 -9.11 -5.95 -6.97
CA GLY A 57 -10.24 -5.55 -6.13
C GLY A 57 -9.97 -5.59 -4.64
N ASP A 58 -8.89 -6.20 -4.19
CA ASP A 58 -8.51 -6.19 -2.77
C ASP A 58 -8.19 -4.78 -2.31
N LEU A 59 -8.58 -4.48 -1.08
CA LEU A 59 -8.28 -3.20 -0.44
C LEU A 59 -7.10 -3.37 0.51
N LEU A 60 -6.08 -2.57 0.32
CA LEU A 60 -4.87 -2.59 1.15
C LEU A 60 -4.87 -1.36 2.03
N LEU A 61 -5.05 -1.56 3.34
CA LEU A 61 -4.95 -0.48 4.31
C LEU A 61 -3.50 -0.02 4.38
N THR A 62 -3.30 1.24 4.05
CA THR A 62 -1.98 1.82 3.84
C THR A 62 -1.77 2.98 4.80
N VAL A 63 -0.72 2.89 5.60
CA VAL A 63 -0.31 3.95 6.53
C VAL A 63 0.88 4.69 5.94
N PRO A 64 1.08 5.99 6.28
CA PRO A 64 2.20 6.74 5.75
C PRO A 64 3.54 6.09 6.08
N ALA A 65 4.42 6.06 5.09
CA ALA A 65 5.80 5.64 5.25
C ALA A 65 6.65 6.38 4.22
N ASN A 66 7.91 6.59 4.51
CA ASN A 66 8.81 7.32 3.64
C ASN A 66 10.14 6.60 3.39
N LYS A 67 10.28 5.40 3.93
CA LYS A 67 11.49 4.57 3.76
C LYS A 67 11.09 3.16 3.34
N PRO A 68 11.86 2.51 2.46
CA PRO A 68 11.61 1.13 2.11
C PRO A 68 11.87 0.20 3.31
N GLU A 69 11.04 -0.83 3.42
CA GLU A 69 11.21 -1.90 4.40
C GLU A 69 11.28 -3.24 3.66
N ASP A 70 12.24 -4.05 4.06
CA ASP A 70 12.45 -5.34 3.42
C ASP A 70 11.25 -6.27 3.58
N ASP A 71 10.90 -6.93 2.50
CA ASP A 71 9.90 -7.98 2.48
C ASP A 71 8.48 -7.49 2.82
N ARG A 72 8.21 -6.20 2.62
CA ARG A 72 6.92 -5.60 2.89
C ARG A 72 6.26 -5.07 1.61
N MET A 73 4.93 -5.18 1.57
CA MET A 73 4.13 -4.54 0.52
C MET A 73 4.07 -3.05 0.80
N MET A 74 4.51 -2.25 -0.18
CA MET A 74 4.55 -0.80 -0.02
C MET A 74 3.97 -0.11 -1.24
N LEU A 75 3.27 0.99 -0.98
CA LEU A 75 2.79 1.90 -2.02
C LEU A 75 3.93 2.84 -2.36
N VAL A 76 4.32 2.83 -3.62
CA VAL A 76 5.43 3.65 -4.13
C VAL A 76 4.99 4.40 -5.39
N VAL A 77 5.71 5.48 -5.68
CA VAL A 77 5.62 6.16 -6.97
C VAL A 77 6.91 5.84 -7.74
N TYR A 78 6.76 5.22 -8.89
CA TYR A 78 7.87 4.85 -9.76
C TYR A 78 7.52 5.19 -11.20
N LYS A 79 8.38 5.95 -11.87
CA LYS A 79 8.15 6.43 -13.24
C LYS A 79 6.77 7.09 -13.42
N GLY A 80 6.37 7.88 -12.43
CA GLY A 80 5.10 8.60 -12.45
C GLY A 80 3.87 7.76 -12.11
N GLU A 81 4.01 6.48 -11.83
CA GLU A 81 2.89 5.59 -11.49
C GLU A 81 2.89 5.23 -10.01
N ARG A 82 1.69 5.21 -9.43
CA ARG A 82 1.48 4.74 -8.06
C ARG A 82 1.19 3.24 -8.12
N ILE A 83 2.10 2.45 -7.58
CA ILE A 83 1.99 0.98 -7.59
C ILE A 83 2.29 0.42 -6.21
N VAL A 84 1.74 -0.75 -5.93
CA VAL A 84 2.10 -1.54 -4.74
C VAL A 84 2.99 -2.69 -5.18
N ARG A 85 4.14 -2.81 -4.54
CA ARG A 85 5.09 -3.90 -4.79
C ARG A 85 5.69 -4.36 -3.47
N LYS A 86 6.15 -5.60 -3.45
CA LYS A 86 6.95 -6.09 -2.34
C LYS A 86 8.38 -5.60 -2.52
N LEU A 87 8.90 -4.91 -1.53
CA LEU A 87 10.21 -4.26 -1.65
C LEU A 87 11.30 -5.08 -0.97
N LEU A 88 12.51 -4.95 -1.50
CA LEU A 88 13.72 -5.49 -0.90
C LEU A 88 14.85 -4.49 -1.16
N LYS A 89 15.55 -4.09 -0.11
CA LYS A 89 16.75 -3.26 -0.24
C LYS A 89 17.91 -4.15 -0.64
N LEU A 90 18.53 -3.87 -1.80
CA LEU A 90 19.68 -4.63 -2.24
C LEU A 90 20.97 -4.11 -1.63
N ASP A 91 21.06 -2.78 -1.51
CA ASP A 91 22.18 -2.08 -0.89
C ASP A 91 21.70 -0.66 -0.53
N GLY A 92 22.61 0.23 -0.15
CA GLY A 92 22.27 1.59 0.24
C GLY A 92 21.72 2.47 -0.89
N SER A 93 21.80 2.02 -2.15
CA SER A 93 21.43 2.84 -3.31
C SER A 93 20.40 2.20 -4.24
N ARG A 94 20.07 0.91 -4.08
CA ARG A 94 19.17 0.19 -5.00
C ARG A 94 18.07 -0.55 -4.26
N ILE A 95 16.90 -0.57 -4.89
CA ILE A 95 15.71 -1.27 -4.38
C ILE A 95 15.24 -2.25 -5.44
N GLN A 96 14.86 -3.44 -5.02
CA GLN A 96 14.15 -4.41 -5.84
C GLN A 96 12.66 -4.29 -5.56
N MET A 97 11.86 -4.15 -6.62
CA MET A 97 10.39 -4.14 -6.56
C MET A 97 9.86 -5.44 -7.15
N GLN A 98 9.15 -6.22 -6.34
CA GLN A 98 8.69 -7.54 -6.72
C GLN A 98 7.20 -7.55 -7.04
N SER A 99 6.86 -8.22 -8.13
CA SER A 99 5.50 -8.60 -8.47
C SER A 99 5.47 -10.11 -8.75
N PHE A 100 4.29 -10.71 -8.66
CA PHE A 100 4.15 -12.14 -8.84
C PHE A 100 2.71 -12.41 -9.30
N ASP A 101 2.52 -12.61 -10.58
CA ASP A 101 1.25 -13.07 -11.12
C ASP A 101 1.33 -14.59 -11.37
N SER A 102 1.44 -15.03 -12.60
CA SER A 102 1.76 -16.42 -12.92
C SER A 102 3.26 -16.71 -12.76
N GLU A 103 4.07 -15.67 -12.91
CA GLU A 103 5.53 -15.72 -12.76
C GLU A 103 6.01 -14.62 -11.82
N PHE A 104 7.10 -14.90 -11.14
CA PHE A 104 7.78 -13.91 -10.31
C PHE A 104 8.58 -12.94 -11.18
N HIS A 105 8.40 -11.66 -10.94
CA HIS A 105 9.17 -10.60 -11.59
C HIS A 105 9.78 -9.67 -10.55
N ALA A 106 10.96 -9.17 -10.85
CA ALA A 106 11.63 -8.21 -10.01
C ALA A 106 12.26 -7.11 -10.89
N VAL A 107 12.01 -5.87 -10.51
CA VAL A 107 12.60 -4.70 -11.14
C VAL A 107 13.55 -4.07 -10.15
N VAL A 108 14.80 -3.85 -10.54
CA VAL A 108 15.80 -3.16 -9.73
C VAL A 108 15.90 -1.72 -10.20
N ALA A 109 15.80 -0.80 -9.27
CA ALA A 109 15.88 0.62 -9.56
C ALA A 109 16.74 1.35 -8.52
N PRO A 110 17.35 2.49 -8.90
CA PRO A 110 17.99 3.35 -7.92
C PRO A 110 16.98 3.79 -6.85
N ALA A 111 17.38 3.77 -5.60
CA ALA A 111 16.50 4.17 -4.50
C ALA A 111 15.95 5.59 -4.68
N ALA A 112 16.76 6.48 -5.28
CA ALA A 112 16.35 7.86 -5.55
C ALA A 112 15.19 7.98 -6.54
N GLU A 113 14.94 6.95 -7.36
CA GLU A 113 13.85 6.94 -8.34
C GLU A 113 12.56 6.33 -7.80
N VAL A 114 12.59 5.77 -6.59
CA VAL A 114 11.43 5.11 -5.99
C VAL A 114 11.00 5.92 -4.78
N LYS A 115 9.85 6.59 -4.89
CA LYS A 115 9.30 7.36 -3.79
C LYS A 115 8.37 6.48 -2.99
N VAL A 116 8.73 6.18 -1.75
CA VAL A 116 7.87 5.45 -0.82
C VAL A 116 6.79 6.38 -0.29
N VAL A 117 5.54 5.98 -0.40
CA VAL A 117 4.37 6.74 0.03
C VAL A 117 3.73 6.11 1.25
N GLY A 118 3.63 4.79 1.30
CA GLY A 118 2.98 4.12 2.39
C GLY A 118 3.34 2.65 2.53
N LEU A 119 3.03 2.13 3.71
CA LEU A 119 3.18 0.72 4.06
C LEU A 119 1.80 0.08 4.12
N CYS A 120 1.61 -1.00 3.37
CA CYS A 120 0.37 -1.76 3.40
C CYS A 120 0.41 -2.72 4.60
N VAL A 121 -0.51 -2.54 5.54
CA VAL A 121 -0.47 -3.26 6.81
C VAL A 121 -1.59 -4.27 6.97
N LYS A 122 -2.63 -4.18 6.15
CA LYS A 122 -3.81 -5.03 6.28
C LYS A 122 -4.51 -5.17 4.94
N LEU A 123 -5.09 -6.34 4.70
CA LEU A 123 -5.86 -6.61 3.49
C LEU A 123 -7.33 -6.80 3.85
N GLN A 124 -8.22 -6.20 3.07
CA GLN A 124 -9.65 -6.39 3.20
C GLN A 124 -10.21 -6.86 1.87
N ARG A 125 -11.04 -7.89 1.91
CA ARG A 125 -11.63 -8.52 0.72
C ARG A 125 -13.08 -8.85 1.00
N LYS A 126 -13.94 -8.57 0.03
CA LYS A 126 -15.33 -9.03 0.08
C LYS A 126 -15.42 -10.48 -0.34
N LEU A 127 -16.29 -11.20 0.31
CA LEU A 127 -16.61 -12.57 -0.07
C LEU A 127 -17.56 -12.63 -1.25
#